data_acbbdc7e53d403a82b0b00deb77ad6eb
#
_entry.id   acbbdc7e53d403a82b0b00deb77ad6eb
#
_cell.length_a   1.000
_cell.length_b   1.000
_cell.length_c   1.000
_cell.angle_alpha   90.00
_cell.angle_beta   90.00
_cell.angle_gamma   90.00
#
_symmetry.space_group_name_H-M   'P 1'
#
loop_
_entity.id
_entity.type
_entity.pdbx_description
1 polymer ?
#
loop_
_entity_poly.entity_id
_entity_poly.type
_entity_poly.pdbx_seq_one_letter_code
_entity_poly.pdbx_strand_id
1 'polypeptide(L)'
;MIKIMIADDQQLIRNSLKIILDANPNFKVISTVSNGQEVLDSIKKEKPDIILMDIRMPKMDGTVCTKYVKEKYPDIKVIVLTTF
;
A
#
# COMPACT_ATOMS: atom_id res chain seq x y z
N MET A 1 0.44 -13.07 -11.48
CA MET A 1 1.35 -12.11 -10.84
C MET A 1 0.60 -11.36 -9.75
N ILE A 2 1.17 -11.27 -8.57
CA ILE A 2 0.53 -10.60 -7.43
C ILE A 2 0.81 -9.10 -7.53
N LYS A 3 -0.24 -8.30 -7.56
CA LYS A 3 -0.15 -6.84 -7.65
C LYS A 3 -0.07 -6.24 -6.25
N ILE A 4 0.94 -5.43 -6.01
CA ILE A 4 1.24 -4.86 -4.69
C ILE A 4 1.23 -3.34 -4.76
N MET A 5 0.55 -2.71 -3.79
CA MET A 5 0.65 -1.28 -3.53
C MET A 5 1.45 -1.07 -2.26
N ILE A 6 2.35 -0.10 -2.27
CA ILE A 6 3.13 0.29 -1.09
C ILE A 6 2.67 1.67 -0.64
N ALA A 7 2.23 1.79 0.60
CA ALA A 7 1.80 3.04 1.19
C ALA A 7 2.65 3.37 2.41
N ASP A 8 3.52 4.35 2.27
CA ASP A 8 4.45 4.79 3.32
C ASP A 8 4.83 6.24 3.03
N ASP A 9 4.86 7.09 4.06
CA ASP A 9 5.20 8.49 3.88
C ASP A 9 6.69 8.74 3.64
N GLN A 10 7.54 7.75 3.91
CA GLN A 10 8.98 7.87 3.71
C GLN A 10 9.38 7.34 2.33
N GLN A 11 9.92 8.23 1.50
CA GLN A 11 10.32 7.88 0.14
C GLN A 11 11.36 6.76 0.10
N LEU A 12 12.31 6.77 1.04
CA LEU A 12 13.35 5.74 1.10
C LEU A 12 12.75 4.35 1.31
N ILE A 13 11.76 4.25 2.19
CA ILE A 13 11.07 2.98 2.46
C ILE A 13 10.32 2.52 1.21
N ARG A 14 9.56 3.42 0.57
CA ARG A 14 8.84 3.09 -0.66
C ARG A 14 9.79 2.56 -1.73
N ASN A 15 10.89 3.26 -1.97
CA ASN A 15 11.85 2.88 -3.00
C ASN A 15 12.52 1.55 -2.68
N SER A 16 12.92 1.33 -1.44
CA SER A 16 13.59 0.11 -1.01
C SER A 16 12.66 -1.10 -1.14
N LEU A 17 11.43 -0.97 -0.67
CA LEU A 17 10.45 -2.06 -0.76
C LEU A 17 10.11 -2.38 -2.22
N LYS A 18 10.00 -1.35 -3.06
CA LYS A 18 9.72 -1.55 -4.48
C LYS A 18 10.82 -2.37 -5.13
N ILE A 19 12.09 -2.04 -4.88
CA ILE A 19 13.22 -2.77 -5.44
C ILE A 19 13.21 -4.23 -4.98
N ILE A 20 13.02 -4.46 -3.68
CA ILE A 20 13.03 -5.80 -3.09
C ILE A 20 11.89 -6.64 -3.67
N LEU A 21 10.69 -6.09 -3.73
CA LEU A 21 9.52 -6.83 -4.19
C LEU A 21 9.54 -7.07 -5.69
N ASP A 22 9.96 -6.08 -6.48
CA ASP A 22 10.05 -6.23 -7.94
C ASP A 22 11.14 -7.23 -8.36
N ALA A 23 12.10 -7.54 -7.48
CA ALA A 23 13.09 -8.57 -7.75
C ALA A 23 12.49 -9.98 -7.80
N ASN A 24 11.32 -10.18 -7.21
CA ASN A 24 10.61 -11.45 -7.28
C ASN A 24 9.70 -11.48 -8.49
N PRO A 25 9.86 -12.46 -9.41
CA PRO A 25 9.06 -12.48 -10.65
C PRO A 25 7.56 -12.71 -10.42
N ASN A 26 7.16 -13.15 -9.24
CA ASN A 26 5.74 -13.37 -8.91
C ASN A 26 5.04 -12.09 -8.43
N PHE A 27 5.79 -11.01 -8.16
CA PHE A 27 5.26 -9.77 -7.64
C PHE A 27 5.40 -8.64 -8.65
N LYS A 28 4.43 -7.73 -8.63
CA LYS A 28 4.52 -6.49 -9.38
C LYS A 28 4.04 -5.35 -8.49
N VAL A 29 4.92 -4.40 -8.22
CA VAL A 29 4.53 -3.18 -7.52
C VAL A 29 3.84 -2.26 -8.52
N ILE A 30 2.53 -2.09 -8.37
CA ILE A 30 1.74 -1.31 -9.33
C ILE A 30 1.65 0.16 -8.94
N SER A 31 1.85 0.49 -7.67
CA SER A 31 1.84 1.87 -7.21
C SER A 31 2.56 2.02 -5.89
N THR A 32 3.12 3.21 -5.68
CA THR A 32 3.69 3.61 -4.40
C THR A 32 3.08 4.96 -4.04
N VAL A 33 2.54 5.06 -2.83
CA VAL A 33 1.82 6.25 -2.38
C VAL A 33 2.28 6.67 -1.00
N SER A 34 2.02 7.92 -0.63
CA SER A 34 2.58 8.52 0.58
C SER A 34 1.55 8.86 1.65
N ASN A 35 0.27 8.66 1.40
CA ASN A 35 -0.79 8.92 2.38
C ASN A 35 -2.03 8.11 2.07
N GLY A 36 -2.95 8.08 3.03
CA GLY A 36 -4.16 7.27 2.90
C GLY A 36 -5.11 7.72 1.80
N GLN A 37 -5.16 9.02 1.53
CA GLN A 37 -6.00 9.52 0.44
C GLN A 37 -5.51 9.02 -0.91
N GLU A 38 -4.19 9.01 -1.11
CA GLU A 38 -3.60 8.46 -2.33
C GLU A 38 -3.85 6.96 -2.48
N VAL A 39 -3.92 6.21 -1.36
CA VAL A 39 -4.29 4.80 -1.40
C VAL A 39 -5.65 4.63 -2.06
N LEU A 40 -6.64 5.38 -1.58
CA LEU A 40 -8.00 5.28 -2.10
C LEU A 40 -8.09 5.68 -3.56
N ASP A 41 -7.40 6.75 -3.94
CA ASP A 41 -7.37 7.23 -5.32
C ASP A 41 -6.72 6.21 -6.26
N SER A 42 -5.62 5.58 -5.81
CA SER A 42 -4.89 4.60 -6.62
C SER A 42 -5.65 3.30 -6.81
N ILE A 43 -6.42 2.85 -5.82
CA ILE A 43 -7.27 1.66 -5.95
C ILE A 43 -8.27 1.84 -7.09
N LYS A 44 -8.81 3.04 -7.26
CA LYS A 44 -9.77 3.33 -8.31
C LYS A 44 -9.14 3.23 -9.71
N LYS A 45 -7.84 3.46 -9.82
CA LYS A 45 -7.12 3.37 -11.10
C LYS A 45 -6.74 1.94 -11.43
N GLU A 46 -6.15 1.25 -10.45
CA GLU A 46 -5.78 -0.16 -10.59
C GLU A 46 -5.83 -0.81 -9.22
N LYS A 47 -6.66 -1.82 -9.08
CA LYS A 47 -6.88 -2.51 -7.80
C LYS A 47 -5.73 -3.48 -7.52
N PRO A 48 -5.03 -3.32 -6.38
CA PRO A 48 -3.99 -4.27 -6.00
C PRO A 48 -4.57 -5.52 -5.37
N ASP A 49 -3.77 -6.57 -5.28
CA ASP A 49 -4.10 -7.76 -4.51
C ASP A 49 -3.72 -7.58 -3.04
N ILE A 50 -2.60 -6.89 -2.81
CA ILE A 50 -2.04 -6.66 -1.47
C ILE A 50 -1.64 -5.20 -1.34
N ILE A 51 -1.92 -4.61 -0.18
CA ILE A 51 -1.41 -3.29 0.19
C ILE A 51 -0.49 -3.45 1.40
N LEU A 52 0.75 -2.98 1.28
CA LEU A 52 1.64 -2.81 2.42
C LEU A 52 1.40 -1.41 2.97
N MET A 53 0.82 -1.34 4.16
CA MET A 53 0.27 -0.10 4.71
C MET A 53 1.04 0.34 5.95
N ASP A 54 1.71 1.50 5.87
CA ASP A 54 2.29 2.12 7.05
C ASP A 54 1.16 2.71 7.91
N ILE A 55 1.31 2.63 9.22
CA ILE A 55 0.33 3.19 10.16
C ILE A 55 0.39 4.71 10.16
N ARG A 56 1.61 5.26 10.17
CA ARG A 56 1.84 6.71 10.35
C ARG A 56 1.96 7.40 9.01
N MET A 57 0.85 7.95 8.54
CA MET A 57 0.83 8.71 7.30
C MET A 57 0.02 9.98 7.49
N PRO A 58 0.39 11.08 6.80
CA PRO A 58 -0.43 12.30 6.84
C PRO A 58 -1.77 12.10 6.13
N LYS A 59 -2.69 13.02 6.34
CA LYS A 59 -4.04 13.11 5.77
C LYS A 59 -4.98 12.00 6.23
N MET A 60 -4.56 10.75 6.13
CA MET A 60 -5.34 9.62 6.61
C MET A 60 -4.34 8.56 7.05
N ASP A 61 -4.30 8.24 8.34
CA ASP A 61 -3.35 7.25 8.83
C ASP A 61 -3.72 5.84 8.36
N GLY A 62 -2.75 4.93 8.49
CA GLY A 62 -2.91 3.57 7.96
C GLY A 62 -4.02 2.77 8.64
N THR A 63 -4.29 3.05 9.93
CA THR A 63 -5.35 2.35 10.66
C THR A 63 -6.73 2.69 10.09
N VAL A 64 -6.99 3.98 9.92
CA VAL A 64 -8.27 4.46 9.36
C VAL A 64 -8.39 4.00 7.91
N CYS A 65 -7.32 4.14 7.13
CA CYS A 65 -7.32 3.73 5.73
C CYS A 65 -7.57 2.23 5.58
N THR A 66 -6.94 1.40 6.41
CA THR A 66 -7.13 -0.05 6.39
C THR A 66 -8.58 -0.42 6.66
N LYS A 67 -9.21 0.22 7.64
CA LYS A 67 -10.61 -0.04 7.94
C LYS A 67 -11.50 0.27 6.74
N TYR A 68 -11.28 1.42 6.11
CA TYR A 68 -12.04 1.84 4.94
C TYR A 68 -11.86 0.86 3.77
N VAL A 69 -10.62 0.46 3.50
CA VAL A 69 -10.32 -0.48 2.42
C VAL A 69 -10.98 -1.83 2.67
N LYS A 70 -10.92 -2.34 3.88
CA LYS A 70 -11.52 -3.63 4.20
C LYS A 70 -13.04 -3.63 4.08
N GLU A 71 -13.69 -2.52 4.40
CA GLU A 71 -15.13 -2.40 4.25
C GLU A 71 -15.54 -2.32 2.78
N LYS A 72 -14.81 -1.55 1.99
CA LYS A 72 -15.17 -1.28 0.59
C LYS A 72 -14.59 -2.30 -0.39
N TYR A 73 -13.42 -2.83 -0.10
CA TYR A 73 -12.70 -3.78 -0.96
C TYR A 73 -12.25 -4.99 -0.15
N PRO A 74 -13.19 -5.85 0.27
CA PRO A 74 -12.86 -6.94 1.21
C PRO A 74 -11.91 -8.00 0.66
N ASP A 75 -11.73 -8.06 -0.65
CA ASP A 75 -10.82 -8.99 -1.30
C ASP A 75 -9.37 -8.50 -1.36
N ILE A 76 -9.12 -7.21 -1.05
CA ILE A 76 -7.75 -6.71 -0.95
C ILE A 76 -7.17 -7.10 0.42
N LYS A 77 -6.02 -7.76 0.40
CA LYS A 77 -5.29 -8.07 1.63
C LYS A 77 -4.46 -6.87 2.05
N VAL A 78 -4.61 -6.43 3.29
CA VAL A 78 -3.80 -5.34 3.84
C VAL A 78 -2.83 -5.92 4.87
N ILE A 79 -1.54 -5.63 4.67
CA ILE A 79 -0.48 -5.98 5.62
C ILE A 79 0.01 -4.67 6.22
N VAL A 80 -0.19 -4.52 7.52
CA VAL A 80 0.19 -3.29 8.23
C VAL A 80 1.66 -3.36 8.60
N LEU A 81 2.40 -2.30 8.26
CA LEU A 81 3.81 -2.15 8.61
C LEU A 81 3.90 -1.27 9.85
N THR A 82 4.63 -1.75 10.85
CA THR A 82 4.92 -0.93 12.03
C THR A 82 6.35 -0.42 11.91
N THR A 83 6.48 0.92 11.89
CA THR A 83 7.79 1.57 11.91
C THR A 83 7.96 2.26 13.25
N PHE A 84 9.16 2.18 13.80
CA PHE A 84 9.49 2.80 15.08
C PHE A 84 10.07 4.19 14.89
#